data_6d4411d9b1d65b023062a0d880a9acc7
#
_entry.id   6d4411d9b1d65b023062a0d880a9acc7
#
_cell.length_a   1.000
_cell.length_b   1.000
_cell.length_c   1.000
_cell.angle_alpha   90.00
_cell.angle_beta   90.00
_cell.angle_gamma   90.00
#
_symmetry.space_group_name_H-M   'P 1'
#
loop_
_entity.id
_entity.type
_entity.pdbx_description
1 polymer ?
#
loop_
_entity_poly.entity_id
_entity_poly.type
_entity_poly.pdbx_seq_one_letter_code
_entity_poly.pdbx_strand_id
1 'polypeptide(L)'
;MILDADIKAQLAQYLEMMEGDVLLKVSAGSDEVSKDMLALVDELATMSSRIKVEKTELPKTPSFSVNRIGEDTGVTFAGIPLGHEFTSLVLALLQVSGRAPKVDQSVIDQVKNITGEYHFESYISLTCHNCPDVVQALNLMSILNPGISHTMIDGAAFKDEVESRGIMAVPTVFLNGESFGSGRMTLEEILAKMGSAPDASEFADKEPFDVLVVGGGPAGASAAVYAARKGIRTGLVAERFGGQIMDTMGIENFISVKYTEGPKLAASLEEHVKEYDIDVMNLQRAKRLEKKDLVELELENGAVLKSKTVILSTGARWRNVGVPGEAEFKNKGVAYCPHCDGPLFVGKHVAVIGGGNSGIEAAIDLAGIVKHVTVLEFMPELKADTVLQDRLYSLPNVTVLKNVQTKEITGTDKVNGISYIDRETEEVHHIDLEGVFVQIGLVPNTDWLGETIERTRMGEIVVDKHGATNIPGVFAAGDCTDSAYKQIIISMGSGATAALGAFDYLIRN
;
A
#
# COMPACT_ATOMS: atom_id res chain seq x y z
N MET A 1 15.70 13.34 28.96
CA MET A 1 14.42 13.93 28.50
C MET A 1 14.27 13.47 27.06
N ILE A 2 13.29 12.64 26.76
CA ILE A 2 13.17 11.93 25.46
C ILE A 2 12.24 12.67 24.52
N LEU A 3 11.21 13.33 25.07
CA LEU A 3 10.27 14.12 24.27
C LEU A 3 10.71 15.60 24.27
N ASP A 4 10.68 16.24 23.10
CA ASP A 4 10.86 17.68 22.99
C ASP A 4 9.63 18.45 23.53
N ALA A 5 9.76 19.79 23.65
CA ALA A 5 8.71 20.61 24.25
C ALA A 5 7.40 20.64 23.44
N ASP A 6 7.50 20.60 22.10
CA ASP A 6 6.34 20.67 21.21
C ASP A 6 5.56 19.35 21.24
N ILE A 7 6.27 18.22 21.18
CA ILE A 7 5.67 16.88 21.32
C ILE A 7 4.99 16.73 22.69
N LYS A 8 5.61 17.22 23.77
CA LYS A 8 5.00 17.21 25.10
C LYS A 8 3.73 18.02 25.19
N ALA A 9 3.72 19.22 24.62
CA ALA A 9 2.54 20.06 24.62
C ALA A 9 1.37 19.39 23.86
N GLN A 10 1.67 18.76 22.74
CA GLN A 10 0.68 18.01 21.98
C GLN A 10 0.20 16.74 22.72
N LEU A 11 1.13 15.99 23.30
CA LEU A 11 0.81 14.79 24.06
C LEU A 11 -0.08 15.11 25.27
N ALA A 12 0.20 16.21 26.00
CA ALA A 12 -0.63 16.63 27.13
C ALA A 12 -2.10 16.81 26.72
N GLN A 13 -2.37 17.42 25.55
CA GLN A 13 -3.73 17.60 25.03
C GLN A 13 -4.41 16.25 24.73
N TYR A 14 -3.66 15.29 24.19
CA TYR A 14 -4.20 13.94 23.95
C TYR A 14 -4.47 13.19 25.26
N LEU A 15 -3.59 13.28 26.25
CA LEU A 15 -3.76 12.60 27.53
C LEU A 15 -4.95 13.15 28.35
N GLU A 16 -5.35 14.40 28.15
CA GLU A 16 -6.60 14.94 28.71
C GLU A 16 -7.87 14.25 28.17
N MET A 17 -7.77 13.62 26.97
CA MET A 17 -8.88 12.90 26.36
C MET A 17 -9.00 11.45 26.83
N MET A 18 -8.17 10.97 27.74
CA MET A 18 -8.28 9.64 28.33
C MET A 18 -9.55 9.55 29.20
N GLU A 19 -10.29 8.46 29.06
CA GLU A 19 -11.56 8.23 29.77
C GLU A 19 -11.37 7.41 31.06
N GLY A 20 -10.46 6.43 31.05
CA GLY A 20 -10.15 5.56 32.18
C GLY A 20 -8.66 5.48 32.50
N ASP A 21 -8.34 4.76 33.58
CA ASP A 21 -6.97 4.53 34.00
C ASP A 21 -6.30 3.44 33.15
N VAL A 22 -5.02 3.64 32.83
CA VAL A 22 -4.17 2.74 32.04
C VAL A 22 -3.01 2.27 32.89
N LEU A 23 -2.70 0.97 32.82
CA LEU A 23 -1.54 0.35 33.47
C LEU A 23 -0.48 0.00 32.44
N LEU A 24 0.69 0.62 32.54
CA LEU A 24 1.88 0.24 31.78
C LEU A 24 2.67 -0.80 32.58
N LYS A 25 2.74 -2.03 32.08
CA LYS A 25 3.62 -3.07 32.64
C LYS A 25 4.93 -3.03 31.86
N VAL A 26 6.06 -2.94 32.57
CA VAL A 26 7.35 -2.60 31.98
C VAL A 26 8.40 -3.66 32.28
N SER A 27 9.05 -4.20 31.24
CA SER A 27 10.23 -5.05 31.32
C SER A 27 11.45 -4.30 30.75
N ALA A 28 12.44 -4.03 31.62
CA ALA A 28 13.62 -3.26 31.25
C ALA A 28 14.89 -3.91 31.77
N GLY A 29 15.93 -3.94 30.92
CA GLY A 29 17.27 -4.36 31.28
C GLY A 29 18.15 -3.21 31.78
N SER A 30 19.46 -3.38 31.67
CA SER A 30 20.46 -2.39 32.10
C SER A 30 21.05 -1.58 30.92
N ASP A 31 20.67 -1.92 29.68
CA ASP A 31 21.14 -1.28 28.44
C ASP A 31 20.55 0.14 28.26
N GLU A 32 21.06 0.88 27.27
CA GLU A 32 20.64 2.27 27.01
C GLU A 32 19.18 2.35 26.50
N VAL A 33 18.77 1.43 25.63
CA VAL A 33 17.40 1.41 25.10
C VAL A 33 16.39 1.20 26.22
N SER A 34 16.72 0.29 27.18
CA SER A 34 15.91 0.07 28.40
C SER A 34 15.80 1.34 29.25
N LYS A 35 16.89 2.11 29.41
CA LYS A 35 16.87 3.36 30.19
C LYS A 35 16.02 4.43 29.51
N ASP A 36 16.15 4.56 28.21
CA ASP A 36 15.38 5.53 27.42
C ASP A 36 13.89 5.18 27.42
N MET A 37 13.55 3.90 27.27
CA MET A 37 12.16 3.43 27.39
C MET A 37 11.57 3.73 28.76
N LEU A 38 12.32 3.45 29.85
CA LEU A 38 11.89 3.80 31.22
C LEU A 38 11.66 5.31 31.36
N ALA A 39 12.55 6.13 30.81
CA ALA A 39 12.41 7.57 30.86
C ALA A 39 11.15 8.05 30.12
N LEU A 40 10.80 7.44 28.97
CA LEU A 40 9.55 7.72 28.27
C LEU A 40 8.32 7.34 29.13
N VAL A 41 8.32 6.13 29.69
CA VAL A 41 7.22 5.63 30.55
C VAL A 41 7.02 6.49 31.79
N ASP A 42 8.10 6.88 32.45
CA ASP A 42 8.06 7.76 33.64
C ASP A 42 7.54 9.16 33.26
N GLU A 43 7.91 9.65 32.07
CA GLU A 43 7.44 10.91 31.56
C GLU A 43 5.92 10.88 31.29
N LEU A 44 5.41 9.82 30.66
CA LEU A 44 3.97 9.59 30.45
C LEU A 44 3.20 9.56 31.79
N ALA A 45 3.71 8.83 32.80
CA ALA A 45 3.09 8.74 34.12
C ALA A 45 3.10 10.08 34.89
N THR A 46 4.11 10.93 34.61
CA THR A 46 4.17 12.28 35.20
C THR A 46 3.17 13.23 34.55
N MET A 47 2.90 13.05 33.22
CA MET A 47 2.00 13.91 32.46
C MET A 47 0.51 13.60 32.70
N SER A 48 0.16 12.38 33.13
CA SER A 48 -1.24 12.01 33.41
C SER A 48 -1.36 11.15 34.66
N SER A 49 -2.20 11.57 35.58
CA SER A 49 -2.51 10.79 36.78
C SER A 49 -3.28 9.48 36.48
N ARG A 50 -3.82 9.35 35.27
CA ARG A 50 -4.51 8.14 34.81
C ARG A 50 -3.55 7.03 34.35
N ILE A 51 -2.25 7.34 34.19
CA ILE A 51 -1.25 6.35 33.78
C ILE A 51 -0.54 5.84 35.02
N LYS A 52 -0.63 4.53 35.25
CA LYS A 52 0.05 3.79 36.32
C LYS A 52 1.17 2.95 35.69
N VAL A 53 2.24 2.72 36.43
CA VAL A 53 3.40 1.95 35.96
C VAL A 53 3.69 0.83 36.95
N GLU A 54 3.90 -0.36 36.42
CA GLU A 54 4.29 -1.55 37.18
C GLU A 54 5.48 -2.23 36.49
N LYS A 55 6.53 -2.54 37.24
CA LYS A 55 7.67 -3.31 36.71
C LYS A 55 7.35 -4.79 36.78
N THR A 56 7.52 -5.49 35.67
CA THR A 56 7.27 -6.93 35.55
C THR A 56 8.20 -7.53 34.48
N GLU A 57 8.25 -8.83 34.39
CA GLU A 57 8.90 -9.51 33.26
C GLU A 57 7.89 -9.68 32.13
N LEU A 58 8.30 -9.32 30.92
CA LEU A 58 7.56 -9.53 29.66
C LEU A 58 8.40 -10.42 28.72
N PRO A 59 7.78 -11.04 27.71
CA PRO A 59 8.48 -11.93 26.78
C PRO A 59 9.67 -11.28 26.06
N LYS A 60 9.64 -9.97 25.87
CA LYS A 60 10.73 -9.19 25.26
C LYS A 60 11.21 -8.11 26.23
N THR A 61 12.51 -7.81 26.20
CA THR A 61 13.15 -6.75 26.99
C THR A 61 14.14 -6.00 26.10
N PRO A 62 14.04 -4.66 25.96
CA PRO A 62 13.08 -3.76 26.60
C PRO A 62 11.69 -3.78 25.96
N SER A 63 10.65 -3.78 26.79
CA SER A 63 9.27 -3.66 26.32
C SER A 63 8.33 -3.13 27.39
N PHE A 64 7.17 -2.65 26.97
CA PHE A 64 6.06 -2.37 27.88
C PHE A 64 4.73 -2.70 27.24
N SER A 65 3.79 -3.18 28.05
CA SER A 65 2.42 -3.41 27.61
C SER A 65 1.48 -2.33 28.12
N VAL A 66 0.41 -2.05 27.35
CA VAL A 66 -0.59 -1.03 27.65
C VAL A 66 -1.89 -1.73 28.02
N ASN A 67 -2.30 -1.65 29.29
CA ASN A 67 -3.38 -2.47 29.83
C ASN A 67 -4.47 -1.61 30.49
N ARG A 68 -5.68 -2.14 30.60
CA ARG A 68 -6.65 -1.64 31.57
C ARG A 68 -6.30 -2.12 32.99
N ILE A 69 -6.78 -1.42 33.99
CA ILE A 69 -6.58 -1.90 35.38
C ILE A 69 -7.30 -3.23 35.54
N GLY A 70 -6.53 -4.28 35.85
CA GLY A 70 -7.06 -5.63 36.07
C GLY A 70 -7.37 -6.45 34.78
N GLU A 71 -7.09 -5.91 33.59
CA GLU A 71 -7.32 -6.59 32.31
C GLU A 71 -6.10 -6.42 31.39
N ASP A 72 -5.63 -7.53 30.82
CA ASP A 72 -4.60 -7.51 29.77
C ASP A 72 -5.26 -7.25 28.41
N THR A 73 -4.82 -6.23 27.73
CA THR A 73 -5.36 -5.86 26.40
C THR A 73 -4.59 -6.48 25.25
N GLY A 74 -3.52 -7.21 25.52
CA GLY A 74 -2.67 -7.82 24.50
C GLY A 74 -1.80 -6.84 23.70
N VAL A 75 -1.77 -5.55 24.04
CA VAL A 75 -0.97 -4.54 23.33
C VAL A 75 0.40 -4.38 23.96
N THR A 76 1.46 -4.65 23.22
CA THR A 76 2.85 -4.54 23.69
C THR A 76 3.71 -3.78 22.68
N PHE A 77 4.57 -2.90 23.20
CA PHE A 77 5.61 -2.20 22.47
C PHE A 77 6.98 -2.73 22.92
N ALA A 78 7.70 -3.40 22.04
CA ALA A 78 9.06 -3.85 22.24
C ALA A 78 10.02 -2.85 21.56
N GLY A 79 10.65 -2.03 22.38
CA GLY A 79 11.40 -0.83 21.98
C GLY A 79 10.69 0.46 22.39
N ILE A 80 11.05 1.57 21.75
CA ILE A 80 10.56 2.91 22.08
C ILE A 80 9.69 3.43 20.94
N PRO A 81 8.35 3.50 21.07
CA PRO A 81 7.44 3.93 20.00
C PRO A 81 7.47 5.45 19.83
N LEU A 82 8.54 5.95 19.22
CA LEU A 82 8.74 7.36 18.84
C LEU A 82 8.79 7.49 17.31
N GLY A 83 9.17 8.67 16.82
CA GLY A 83 9.16 8.93 15.39
C GLY A 83 7.75 8.74 14.82
N HIS A 84 7.62 7.95 13.76
CA HIS A 84 6.30 7.71 13.13
C HIS A 84 5.36 6.87 14.02
N GLU A 85 5.89 6.06 14.95
CA GLU A 85 5.08 5.25 15.87
C GLU A 85 4.57 6.01 17.11
N PHE A 86 4.91 7.28 17.25
CA PHE A 86 4.40 8.10 18.35
C PHE A 86 2.86 8.17 18.36
N THR A 87 2.26 8.34 17.20
CA THR A 87 0.79 8.33 17.06
C THR A 87 0.20 6.97 17.45
N SER A 88 0.87 5.86 17.15
CA SER A 88 0.43 4.51 17.53
C SER A 88 0.40 4.33 19.05
N LEU A 89 1.39 4.88 19.77
CA LEU A 89 1.39 4.92 21.23
C LEU A 89 0.23 5.74 21.78
N VAL A 90 0.03 6.96 21.26
CA VAL A 90 -1.04 7.86 21.72
C VAL A 90 -2.42 7.22 21.51
N LEU A 91 -2.66 6.63 20.35
CA LEU A 91 -3.94 5.95 20.06
C LEU A 91 -4.14 4.72 20.96
N ALA A 92 -3.10 3.93 21.24
CA ALA A 92 -3.19 2.80 22.14
C ALA A 92 -3.59 3.25 23.57
N LEU A 93 -2.97 4.31 24.09
CA LEU A 93 -3.32 4.88 25.40
C LEU A 93 -4.78 5.35 25.46
N LEU A 94 -5.24 6.06 24.43
CA LEU A 94 -6.61 6.56 24.34
C LEU A 94 -7.63 5.42 24.25
N GLN A 95 -7.41 4.46 23.36
CA GLN A 95 -8.35 3.36 23.12
C GLN A 95 -8.39 2.38 24.29
N VAL A 96 -7.25 2.08 24.90
CA VAL A 96 -7.19 1.27 26.13
C VAL A 96 -7.89 1.98 27.28
N SER A 97 -7.82 3.32 27.37
CA SER A 97 -8.52 4.09 28.39
C SER A 97 -10.05 4.09 28.22
N GLY A 98 -10.57 3.56 27.12
CA GLY A 98 -12.02 3.46 26.86
C GLY A 98 -12.54 4.35 25.73
N ARG A 99 -11.69 5.21 25.15
CA ARG A 99 -12.11 6.08 24.05
C ARG A 99 -12.47 5.27 22.82
N ALA A 100 -13.65 5.52 22.25
CA ALA A 100 -14.14 4.83 21.07
C ALA A 100 -13.21 5.07 19.85
N PRO A 101 -12.85 4.01 19.11
CA PRO A 101 -12.08 4.15 17.90
C PRO A 101 -12.91 4.79 16.79
N LYS A 102 -12.25 5.51 15.89
CA LYS A 102 -12.88 6.08 14.67
C LYS A 102 -12.86 5.05 13.54
N VAL A 103 -13.62 3.98 13.69
CA VAL A 103 -13.75 2.88 12.74
C VAL A 103 -15.23 2.51 12.63
N ASP A 104 -15.68 2.04 11.48
CA ASP A 104 -17.05 1.65 11.24
C ASP A 104 -17.50 0.52 12.18
N GLN A 105 -18.74 0.60 12.65
CA GLN A 105 -19.29 -0.36 13.61
C GLN A 105 -19.25 -1.80 13.07
N SER A 106 -19.49 -1.98 11.77
CA SER A 106 -19.40 -3.30 11.11
C SER A 106 -18.03 -3.93 11.24
N VAL A 107 -16.96 -3.14 11.09
CA VAL A 107 -15.57 -3.61 11.24
C VAL A 107 -15.25 -3.93 12.70
N ILE A 108 -15.75 -3.12 13.64
CA ILE A 108 -15.64 -3.42 15.09
C ILE A 108 -16.30 -4.76 15.42
N ASP A 109 -17.49 -4.98 14.88
CA ASP A 109 -18.26 -6.22 15.13
C ASP A 109 -17.56 -7.43 14.47
N GLN A 110 -16.96 -7.28 13.28
CA GLN A 110 -16.15 -8.32 12.66
C GLN A 110 -14.96 -8.70 13.55
N VAL A 111 -14.20 -7.73 14.06
CA VAL A 111 -13.06 -7.99 14.98
C VAL A 111 -13.52 -8.73 16.23
N LYS A 112 -14.62 -8.28 16.85
CA LYS A 112 -15.17 -8.90 18.08
C LYS A 112 -15.65 -10.33 17.89
N ASN A 113 -16.09 -10.67 16.67
CA ASN A 113 -16.59 -12.00 16.34
C ASN A 113 -15.51 -13.00 15.91
N ILE A 114 -14.25 -12.58 15.80
CA ILE A 114 -13.14 -13.49 15.54
C ILE A 114 -12.98 -14.45 16.72
N THR A 115 -12.97 -15.74 16.43
CA THR A 115 -12.81 -16.80 17.43
C THR A 115 -11.45 -17.46 17.27
N GLY A 116 -10.79 -17.77 18.37
CA GLY A 116 -9.44 -18.38 18.39
C GLY A 116 -8.43 -17.50 19.09
N GLU A 117 -7.19 -17.98 19.16
CA GLU A 117 -6.07 -17.23 19.74
C GLU A 117 -5.08 -16.82 18.63
N TYR A 118 -4.83 -15.54 18.53
CA TYR A 118 -4.00 -14.93 17.50
C TYR A 118 -2.96 -14.04 18.14
N HIS A 119 -1.70 -14.38 17.95
CA HIS A 119 -0.58 -13.57 18.42
C HIS A 119 0.14 -12.96 17.22
N PHE A 120 0.00 -11.65 17.06
CA PHE A 120 0.67 -10.88 16.01
C PHE A 120 1.97 -10.26 16.53
N GLU A 121 3.00 -10.33 15.71
CA GLU A 121 4.27 -9.60 15.89
C GLU A 121 4.51 -8.74 14.64
N SER A 122 4.62 -7.42 14.81
CA SER A 122 4.97 -6.51 13.71
C SER A 122 6.37 -5.95 13.89
N TYR A 123 7.27 -6.23 12.96
CA TYR A 123 8.60 -5.65 12.90
C TYR A 123 8.55 -4.35 12.15
N ILE A 124 9.03 -3.27 12.79
CA ILE A 124 8.93 -1.90 12.29
C ILE A 124 10.29 -1.19 12.30
N SER A 125 10.33 -0.04 11.66
CA SER A 125 11.36 0.98 11.86
C SER A 125 10.69 2.30 12.25
N LEU A 126 11.28 3.03 13.16
CA LEU A 126 10.74 4.33 13.62
C LEU A 126 10.70 5.41 12.52
N THR A 127 11.42 5.18 11.41
CA THR A 127 11.43 6.05 10.22
C THR A 127 10.52 5.53 9.09
N CYS A 128 9.80 4.43 9.31
CA CYS A 128 8.92 3.83 8.32
C CYS A 128 7.54 4.50 8.34
N HIS A 129 7.12 5.10 7.23
CA HIS A 129 5.82 5.76 7.12
C HIS A 129 4.63 4.81 6.99
N ASN A 130 4.87 3.56 6.59
CA ASN A 130 3.84 2.54 6.39
C ASN A 130 3.57 1.70 7.64
N CYS A 131 4.48 1.73 8.61
CA CYS A 131 4.41 0.92 9.82
C CYS A 131 3.26 1.30 10.75
N PRO A 132 2.96 2.60 10.98
CA PRO A 132 1.90 3.01 11.89
C PRO A 132 0.52 2.44 11.56
N ASP A 133 0.15 2.35 10.28
CA ASP A 133 -1.16 1.82 9.88
C ASP A 133 -1.35 0.37 10.34
N VAL A 134 -0.31 -0.44 10.18
CA VAL A 134 -0.31 -1.85 10.59
C VAL A 134 -0.31 -1.98 12.11
N VAL A 135 0.53 -1.21 12.81
CA VAL A 135 0.62 -1.22 14.28
C VAL A 135 -0.70 -0.79 14.90
N GLN A 136 -1.30 0.28 14.41
CA GLN A 136 -2.58 0.80 14.91
C GLN A 136 -3.73 -0.17 14.67
N ALA A 137 -3.78 -0.80 13.49
CA ALA A 137 -4.79 -1.81 13.17
C ALA A 137 -4.69 -3.02 14.12
N LEU A 138 -3.49 -3.58 14.30
CA LEU A 138 -3.27 -4.74 15.16
C LEU A 138 -3.47 -4.42 16.65
N ASN A 139 -3.07 -3.23 17.12
CA ASN A 139 -3.37 -2.75 18.46
C ASN A 139 -4.88 -2.65 18.69
N LEU A 140 -5.62 -2.07 17.73
CA LEU A 140 -7.07 -1.96 17.84
C LEU A 140 -7.75 -3.34 17.88
N MET A 141 -7.30 -4.28 17.06
CA MET A 141 -7.83 -5.65 17.08
C MET A 141 -7.62 -6.29 18.46
N SER A 142 -6.45 -6.12 19.06
CA SER A 142 -6.13 -6.64 20.40
C SER A 142 -7.02 -6.01 21.49
N ILE A 143 -7.25 -4.69 21.41
CA ILE A 143 -8.10 -3.97 22.37
C ILE A 143 -9.57 -4.39 22.28
N LEU A 144 -10.05 -4.73 21.08
CA LEU A 144 -11.44 -5.10 20.81
C LEU A 144 -11.74 -6.58 21.07
N ASN A 145 -10.73 -7.46 20.97
CA ASN A 145 -10.90 -8.90 21.07
C ASN A 145 -9.82 -9.54 21.95
N PRO A 146 -10.18 -10.10 23.11
CA PRO A 146 -9.21 -10.69 24.05
C PRO A 146 -8.51 -11.96 23.51
N GLY A 147 -9.00 -12.57 22.44
CA GLY A 147 -8.32 -13.67 21.73
C GLY A 147 -7.19 -13.19 20.82
N ILE A 148 -6.98 -11.87 20.68
CA ILE A 148 -5.96 -11.30 19.82
C ILE A 148 -4.95 -10.55 20.68
N SER A 149 -3.66 -10.76 20.41
CA SER A 149 -2.57 -9.98 21.02
C SER A 149 -1.62 -9.49 19.95
N HIS A 150 -0.99 -8.34 20.19
CA HIS A 150 -0.05 -7.72 19.27
C HIS A 150 1.19 -7.20 20.00
N THR A 151 2.35 -7.51 19.43
CA THR A 151 3.65 -6.96 19.84
C THR A 151 4.26 -6.19 18.68
N MET A 152 4.34 -4.87 18.81
CA MET A 152 5.18 -4.04 17.94
C MET A 152 6.65 -4.22 18.33
N ILE A 153 7.53 -4.49 17.38
CA ILE A 153 8.96 -4.74 17.61
C ILE A 153 9.79 -3.74 16.78
N ASP A 154 10.51 -2.87 17.46
CA ASP A 154 11.49 -2.00 16.78
C ASP A 154 12.70 -2.83 16.33
N GLY A 155 12.85 -2.99 15.02
CA GLY A 155 13.92 -3.75 14.42
C GLY A 155 15.32 -3.23 14.73
N ALA A 156 15.47 -1.94 15.07
CA ALA A 156 16.75 -1.39 15.49
C ALA A 156 17.16 -1.82 16.90
N ALA A 157 16.17 -2.04 17.79
CA ALA A 157 16.38 -2.54 19.15
C ALA A 157 16.57 -4.07 19.19
N PHE A 158 15.98 -4.81 18.23
CA PHE A 158 15.97 -6.28 18.19
C PHE A 158 16.64 -6.83 16.91
N LYS A 159 17.84 -6.35 16.59
CA LYS A 159 18.59 -6.69 15.35
C LYS A 159 18.82 -8.18 15.15
N ASP A 160 19.24 -8.87 16.21
CA ASP A 160 19.55 -10.31 16.13
C ASP A 160 18.30 -11.13 15.75
N GLU A 161 17.13 -10.70 16.23
CA GLU A 161 15.86 -11.34 15.89
C GLU A 161 15.44 -11.04 14.45
N VAL A 162 15.61 -9.80 13.98
CA VAL A 162 15.38 -9.38 12.60
C VAL A 162 16.26 -10.20 11.64
N GLU A 163 17.54 -10.34 11.96
CA GLU A 163 18.49 -11.12 11.15
C GLU A 163 18.13 -12.61 11.13
N SER A 164 17.83 -13.18 12.30
CA SER A 164 17.48 -14.61 12.42
C SER A 164 16.21 -14.99 11.69
N ARG A 165 15.25 -14.06 11.58
CA ARG A 165 13.99 -14.24 10.84
C ARG A 165 14.08 -13.85 9.36
N GLY A 166 15.22 -13.37 8.90
CA GLY A 166 15.45 -12.94 7.52
C GLY A 166 14.55 -11.78 7.08
N ILE A 167 14.25 -10.85 7.99
CA ILE A 167 13.37 -9.70 7.70
C ILE A 167 14.16 -8.67 6.90
N MET A 168 13.72 -8.41 5.66
CA MET A 168 14.39 -7.52 4.72
C MET A 168 13.61 -6.22 4.46
N ALA A 169 12.38 -6.12 4.92
CA ALA A 169 11.52 -4.96 4.72
C ALA A 169 10.60 -4.75 5.93
N VAL A 170 10.13 -3.52 6.13
CA VAL A 170 9.19 -3.17 7.20
C VAL A 170 8.01 -2.36 6.64
N PRO A 171 6.80 -2.53 7.20
CA PRO A 171 6.45 -3.47 8.26
C PRO A 171 6.44 -4.91 7.76
N THR A 172 6.88 -5.86 8.59
CA THR A 172 6.69 -7.30 8.37
C THR A 172 5.93 -7.87 9.56
N VAL A 173 4.88 -8.62 9.28
CA VAL A 173 3.97 -9.17 10.29
C VAL A 173 4.06 -10.69 10.31
N PHE A 174 4.17 -11.22 11.51
CA PHE A 174 4.02 -12.65 11.81
C PHE A 174 2.75 -12.89 12.60
N LEU A 175 2.10 -14.00 12.35
CA LEU A 175 0.95 -14.48 13.08
C LEU A 175 1.28 -15.87 13.65
N ASN A 176 1.21 -16.01 14.97
CA ASN A 176 1.55 -17.26 15.68
C ASN A 176 2.94 -17.81 15.28
N GLY A 177 3.89 -16.93 15.01
CA GLY A 177 5.25 -17.28 14.58
C GLY A 177 5.45 -17.50 13.09
N GLU A 178 4.38 -17.63 12.31
CA GLU A 178 4.43 -17.81 10.86
C GLU A 178 4.31 -16.47 10.10
N SER A 179 4.93 -16.36 8.92
CA SER A 179 4.86 -15.13 8.11
C SER A 179 3.43 -14.87 7.66
N PHE A 180 2.87 -13.72 8.06
CA PHE A 180 1.52 -13.30 7.71
C PHE A 180 1.49 -12.32 6.53
N GLY A 181 2.42 -11.37 6.49
CA GLY A 181 2.49 -10.41 5.40
C GLY A 181 3.54 -9.34 5.62
N SER A 182 3.86 -8.59 4.57
CA SER A 182 4.78 -7.45 4.60
C SER A 182 4.21 -6.27 3.83
N GLY A 183 4.70 -5.06 4.15
CA GLY A 183 4.21 -3.80 3.62
C GLY A 183 2.98 -3.28 4.36
N ARG A 184 2.48 -2.12 3.95
CA ARG A 184 1.29 -1.50 4.53
C ARG A 184 0.09 -2.43 4.39
N MET A 185 -0.67 -2.59 5.46
CA MET A 185 -1.95 -3.30 5.48
C MET A 185 -2.94 -2.51 6.32
N THR A 186 -4.14 -2.31 5.81
CA THR A 186 -5.25 -1.73 6.59
C THR A 186 -5.89 -2.78 7.50
N LEU A 187 -6.71 -2.34 8.44
CA LEU A 187 -7.46 -3.24 9.32
C LEU A 187 -8.31 -4.23 8.51
N GLU A 188 -8.98 -3.75 7.48
CA GLU A 188 -9.84 -4.57 6.61
C GLU A 188 -9.02 -5.60 5.81
N GLU A 189 -7.83 -5.22 5.32
CA GLU A 189 -6.92 -6.14 4.62
C GLU A 189 -6.40 -7.23 5.55
N ILE A 190 -6.12 -6.90 6.81
CA ILE A 190 -5.73 -7.89 7.83
C ILE A 190 -6.89 -8.84 8.10
N LEU A 191 -8.12 -8.32 8.30
CA LEU A 191 -9.32 -9.12 8.51
C LEU A 191 -9.61 -10.05 7.33
N ALA A 192 -9.49 -9.56 6.10
CA ALA A 192 -9.68 -10.37 4.90
C ALA A 192 -8.68 -11.53 4.81
N LYS A 193 -7.40 -11.27 5.13
CA LYS A 193 -6.38 -12.32 5.21
C LYS A 193 -6.65 -13.36 6.29
N MET A 194 -7.37 -12.99 7.34
CA MET A 194 -7.83 -13.90 8.40
C MET A 194 -9.12 -14.68 8.01
N GLY A 195 -9.66 -14.45 6.80
CA GLY A 195 -10.87 -15.12 6.31
C GLY A 195 -12.17 -14.39 6.64
N SER A 196 -12.11 -13.17 7.13
CA SER A 196 -13.26 -12.32 7.46
C SER A 196 -13.53 -11.27 6.38
N ALA A 197 -13.51 -11.68 5.10
CA ALA A 197 -13.86 -10.79 4.00
C ALA A 197 -15.36 -10.42 4.04
N PRO A 198 -15.76 -9.20 3.61
CA PRO A 198 -17.17 -8.80 3.54
C PRO A 198 -18.00 -9.77 2.70
N ASP A 199 -19.14 -10.22 3.24
CA ASP A 199 -20.04 -11.16 2.58
C ASP A 199 -20.88 -10.43 1.51
N ALA A 200 -21.33 -11.17 0.50
CA ALA A 200 -22.27 -10.67 -0.51
C ALA A 200 -23.56 -10.09 0.08
N SER A 201 -24.01 -10.59 1.23
CA SER A 201 -25.21 -10.12 1.93
C SER A 201 -25.09 -8.67 2.39
N GLU A 202 -23.90 -8.16 2.68
CA GLU A 202 -23.67 -6.76 3.08
C GLU A 202 -24.01 -5.77 1.95
N PHE A 203 -24.01 -6.25 0.71
CA PHE A 203 -24.27 -5.44 -0.48
C PHE A 203 -25.64 -5.70 -1.13
N ALA A 204 -26.37 -6.72 -0.66
CA ALA A 204 -27.61 -7.21 -1.31
C ALA A 204 -28.74 -6.17 -1.32
N ASP A 205 -28.83 -5.35 -0.27
CA ASP A 205 -29.91 -4.37 -0.07
C ASP A 205 -29.52 -2.93 -0.43
N LYS A 206 -28.37 -2.73 -1.08
CA LYS A 206 -27.96 -1.37 -1.49
C LYS A 206 -28.88 -0.84 -2.60
N GLU A 207 -29.50 0.30 -2.32
CA GLU A 207 -30.25 1.05 -3.33
C GLU A 207 -29.34 1.42 -4.51
N PRO A 208 -29.86 1.50 -5.74
CA PRO A 208 -29.06 1.87 -6.91
C PRO A 208 -28.35 3.21 -6.75
N PHE A 209 -27.10 3.25 -7.12
CA PHE A 209 -26.30 4.49 -7.17
C PHE A 209 -26.68 5.33 -8.39
N ASP A 210 -26.48 6.64 -8.31
CA ASP A 210 -26.47 7.48 -9.50
C ASP A 210 -25.14 7.35 -10.25
N VAL A 211 -24.03 7.35 -9.47
CA VAL A 211 -22.66 7.11 -9.98
C VAL A 211 -22.00 6.04 -9.13
N LEU A 212 -21.55 4.98 -9.76
CA LEU A 212 -20.71 3.95 -9.13
C LEU A 212 -19.30 3.99 -9.74
N VAL A 213 -18.32 4.29 -8.92
CA VAL A 213 -16.90 4.34 -9.30
C VAL A 213 -16.26 2.98 -9.01
N VAL A 214 -15.56 2.42 -9.98
CA VAL A 214 -14.87 1.12 -9.85
C VAL A 214 -13.37 1.33 -9.90
N GLY A 215 -12.73 1.25 -8.75
CA GLY A 215 -11.30 1.48 -8.54
C GLY A 215 -11.03 2.68 -7.61
N GLY A 216 -10.30 2.45 -6.52
CA GLY A 216 -9.99 3.44 -5.47
C GLY A 216 -8.64 4.16 -5.66
N GLY A 217 -8.07 4.14 -6.86
CA GLY A 217 -6.84 4.89 -7.18
C GLY A 217 -7.09 6.40 -7.39
N PRO A 218 -6.08 7.19 -7.78
CA PRO A 218 -6.20 8.64 -7.95
C PRO A 218 -7.35 9.07 -8.87
N ALA A 219 -7.57 8.34 -9.96
CA ALA A 219 -8.69 8.62 -10.88
C ALA A 219 -10.04 8.40 -10.22
N GLY A 220 -10.20 7.27 -9.50
CA GLY A 220 -11.45 6.93 -8.83
C GLY A 220 -11.75 7.84 -7.65
N ALA A 221 -10.77 8.15 -6.81
CA ALA A 221 -10.93 9.10 -5.71
C ALA A 221 -11.38 10.47 -6.23
N SER A 222 -10.74 10.97 -7.29
CA SER A 222 -11.12 12.23 -7.93
C SER A 222 -12.54 12.15 -8.52
N ALA A 223 -12.89 11.07 -9.21
CA ALA A 223 -14.23 10.87 -9.78
C ALA A 223 -15.32 10.86 -8.69
N ALA A 224 -15.08 10.12 -7.60
CA ALA A 224 -16.02 10.01 -6.49
C ALA A 224 -16.28 11.37 -5.80
N VAL A 225 -15.21 12.12 -5.51
CA VAL A 225 -15.31 13.46 -4.91
C VAL A 225 -16.07 14.42 -5.85
N TYR A 226 -15.76 14.42 -7.16
CA TYR A 226 -16.44 15.30 -8.11
C TYR A 226 -17.92 14.95 -8.28
N ALA A 227 -18.29 13.67 -8.24
CA ALA A 227 -19.68 13.23 -8.27
C ALA A 227 -20.43 13.61 -6.97
N ALA A 228 -19.87 13.27 -5.81
CA ALA A 228 -20.51 13.54 -4.51
C ALA A 228 -20.72 15.04 -4.26
N ARG A 229 -19.79 15.90 -4.68
CA ARG A 229 -19.94 17.36 -4.60
C ARG A 229 -21.08 17.94 -5.42
N LYS A 230 -21.67 17.17 -6.35
CA LYS A 230 -22.91 17.52 -7.08
C LYS A 230 -24.18 17.07 -6.35
N GLY A 231 -24.07 16.50 -5.15
CA GLY A 231 -25.19 15.92 -4.41
C GLY A 231 -25.72 14.63 -5.03
N ILE A 232 -24.90 13.93 -5.80
CA ILE A 232 -25.25 12.68 -6.47
C ILE A 232 -24.95 11.52 -5.54
N ARG A 233 -25.86 10.55 -5.42
CA ARG A 233 -25.63 9.32 -4.67
C ARG A 233 -24.47 8.54 -5.31
N THR A 234 -23.34 8.54 -4.62
CA THR A 234 -22.06 8.01 -5.15
C THR A 234 -21.61 6.80 -4.35
N GLY A 235 -21.28 5.71 -5.05
CA GLY A 235 -20.57 4.56 -4.50
C GLY A 235 -19.16 4.47 -5.08
N LEU A 236 -18.23 3.89 -4.31
CA LEU A 236 -16.88 3.59 -4.75
C LEU A 236 -16.52 2.17 -4.35
N VAL A 237 -16.19 1.32 -5.33
CA VAL A 237 -15.72 -0.06 -5.15
C VAL A 237 -14.22 -0.10 -5.34
N ALA A 238 -13.48 -0.61 -4.37
CA ALA A 238 -12.03 -0.73 -4.45
C ALA A 238 -11.54 -2.07 -3.88
N GLU A 239 -10.63 -2.72 -4.58
CA GLU A 239 -9.88 -3.86 -4.05
C GLU A 239 -8.88 -3.36 -2.98
N ARG A 240 -8.19 -2.27 -3.28
CA ARG A 240 -7.28 -1.56 -2.38
C ARG A 240 -7.39 -0.05 -2.66
N PHE A 241 -7.68 0.75 -1.63
CA PHE A 241 -7.68 2.19 -1.80
C PHE A 241 -6.26 2.71 -2.07
N GLY A 242 -6.13 3.76 -2.88
CA GLY A 242 -4.85 4.28 -3.36
C GLY A 242 -4.33 3.58 -4.63
N GLY A 243 -4.72 2.33 -4.89
CA GLY A 243 -4.28 1.60 -6.08
C GLY A 243 -2.76 1.52 -6.19
N GLN A 244 -2.21 1.72 -7.39
CA GLN A 244 -0.78 1.54 -7.66
C GLN A 244 0.12 2.59 -6.98
N ILE A 245 -0.39 3.76 -6.59
CA ILE A 245 0.43 4.74 -5.87
C ILE A 245 0.91 4.21 -4.51
N MET A 246 0.21 3.24 -3.94
CA MET A 246 0.63 2.55 -2.72
C MET A 246 2.01 1.87 -2.85
N ASP A 247 2.40 1.53 -4.08
CA ASP A 247 3.66 0.86 -4.39
C ASP A 247 4.76 1.86 -4.84
N THR A 248 4.49 3.18 -4.72
CA THR A 248 5.40 4.27 -5.11
C THR A 248 5.96 4.96 -3.88
N MET A 249 7.29 4.98 -3.71
CA MET A 249 7.93 5.65 -2.57
C MET A 249 7.97 7.17 -2.74
N GLY A 250 8.67 7.68 -3.72
CA GLY A 250 8.84 9.13 -3.93
C GLY A 250 7.96 9.67 -5.05
N ILE A 251 7.23 10.75 -4.79
CA ILE A 251 6.43 11.49 -5.76
C ILE A 251 6.84 12.95 -5.72
N GLU A 252 7.51 13.43 -6.78
CA GLU A 252 8.01 14.80 -6.90
C GLU A 252 7.33 15.58 -8.03
N ASN A 253 6.57 14.91 -8.87
CA ASN A 253 5.90 15.47 -10.04
C ASN A 253 4.40 15.76 -9.83
N PHE A 254 3.91 15.68 -8.59
CA PHE A 254 2.54 16.06 -8.27
C PHE A 254 2.47 17.54 -7.93
N ILE A 255 1.88 18.34 -8.83
CA ILE A 255 1.83 19.80 -8.73
C ILE A 255 1.20 20.25 -7.40
N SER A 256 1.80 21.26 -6.78
CA SER A 256 1.54 21.83 -5.47
C SER A 256 2.11 21.06 -4.27
N VAL A 257 2.60 19.84 -4.48
CA VAL A 257 3.28 19.03 -3.45
C VAL A 257 4.72 18.81 -3.91
N LYS A 258 5.70 19.44 -3.25
CA LYS A 258 7.11 19.35 -3.66
C LYS A 258 7.66 17.93 -3.59
N TYR A 259 7.28 17.21 -2.55
CA TYR A 259 7.62 15.81 -2.31
C TYR A 259 6.55 15.18 -1.43
N THR A 260 6.15 13.97 -1.77
CA THR A 260 5.33 13.11 -0.93
C THR A 260 5.65 11.65 -1.24
N GLU A 261 5.12 10.75 -0.43
CA GLU A 261 5.18 9.32 -0.66
C GLU A 261 3.82 8.80 -1.12
N GLY A 262 3.82 7.74 -1.92
CA GLY A 262 2.58 7.17 -2.45
C GLY A 262 1.56 6.83 -1.39
N PRO A 263 1.91 6.08 -0.32
CA PRO A 263 0.99 5.77 0.78
C PRO A 263 0.44 7.02 1.48
N LYS A 264 1.27 8.06 1.66
CA LYS A 264 0.84 9.32 2.26
C LYS A 264 -0.15 10.06 1.37
N LEU A 265 0.09 10.07 0.06
CA LEU A 265 -0.85 10.66 -0.89
C LEU A 265 -2.15 9.86 -0.94
N ALA A 266 -2.08 8.52 -0.90
CA ALA A 266 -3.25 7.65 -0.85
C ALA A 266 -4.10 7.91 0.39
N ALA A 267 -3.47 8.03 1.57
CA ALA A 267 -4.16 8.35 2.81
C ALA A 267 -4.88 9.72 2.73
N SER A 268 -4.21 10.74 2.15
CA SER A 268 -4.82 12.06 1.96
C SER A 268 -6.00 12.04 0.98
N LEU A 269 -5.94 11.19 -0.06
CA LEU A 269 -7.05 10.99 -0.99
C LEU A 269 -8.23 10.27 -0.32
N GLU A 270 -7.95 9.27 0.49
CA GLU A 270 -8.96 8.53 1.24
C GLU A 270 -9.66 9.42 2.27
N GLU A 271 -8.90 10.22 3.02
CA GLU A 271 -9.43 11.22 3.94
C GLU A 271 -10.35 12.20 3.21
N HIS A 272 -9.94 12.71 2.05
CA HIS A 272 -10.75 13.62 1.24
C HIS A 272 -12.03 12.97 0.71
N VAL A 273 -11.98 11.69 0.33
CA VAL A 273 -13.19 10.93 -0.08
C VAL A 273 -14.15 10.77 1.08
N LYS A 274 -13.66 10.49 2.29
CA LYS A 274 -14.46 10.32 3.53
C LYS A 274 -15.08 11.61 4.05
N GLU A 275 -14.65 12.79 3.59
CA GLU A 275 -15.32 14.07 3.92
C GLU A 275 -16.70 14.21 3.25
N TYR A 276 -17.00 13.37 2.25
CA TYR A 276 -18.28 13.37 1.54
C TYR A 276 -19.08 12.10 1.84
N ASP A 277 -20.39 12.17 1.64
CA ASP A 277 -21.31 11.02 1.74
C ASP A 277 -21.11 10.09 0.52
N ILE A 278 -19.99 9.38 0.51
CA ILE A 278 -19.62 8.38 -0.50
C ILE A 278 -19.63 7.01 0.16
N ASP A 279 -20.41 6.08 -0.39
CA ASP A 279 -20.45 4.69 0.06
C ASP A 279 -19.19 3.96 -0.45
N VAL A 280 -18.15 3.87 0.40
CA VAL A 280 -16.86 3.25 0.05
C VAL A 280 -16.90 1.76 0.40
N MET A 281 -16.78 0.92 -0.61
CA MET A 281 -16.78 -0.55 -0.51
C MET A 281 -15.38 -1.08 -0.78
N ASN A 282 -14.58 -1.17 0.26
CA ASN A 282 -13.21 -1.71 0.20
C ASN A 282 -13.19 -3.24 0.10
N LEU A 283 -12.05 -3.80 -0.33
CA LEU A 283 -11.81 -5.24 -0.50
C LEU A 283 -12.77 -5.90 -1.47
N GLN A 284 -13.34 -5.13 -2.38
CA GLN A 284 -14.26 -5.61 -3.37
C GLN A 284 -13.63 -5.57 -4.76
N ARG A 285 -13.64 -6.70 -5.44
CA ARG A 285 -13.14 -6.84 -6.79
C ARG A 285 -14.28 -7.03 -7.77
N ALA A 286 -14.25 -6.21 -8.83
CA ALA A 286 -15.21 -6.32 -9.92
C ALA A 286 -14.94 -7.57 -10.77
N LYS A 287 -15.99 -8.32 -11.08
CA LYS A 287 -15.94 -9.55 -11.87
C LYS A 287 -16.57 -9.40 -13.23
N ARG A 288 -17.67 -8.68 -13.34
CA ARG A 288 -18.44 -8.51 -14.57
C ARG A 288 -19.25 -7.23 -14.56
N LEU A 289 -19.32 -6.57 -15.72
CA LEU A 289 -20.17 -5.41 -15.96
C LEU A 289 -21.19 -5.74 -17.04
N GLU A 290 -22.45 -5.40 -16.81
CA GLU A 290 -23.52 -5.58 -17.79
C GLU A 290 -24.44 -4.35 -17.82
N LYS A 291 -24.72 -3.84 -19.02
CA LYS A 291 -25.69 -2.76 -19.22
C LYS A 291 -27.06 -3.35 -19.48
N LYS A 292 -27.99 -3.10 -18.57
CA LYS A 292 -29.43 -3.32 -18.70
C LYS A 292 -30.16 -1.97 -18.61
N ASP A 293 -31.32 -1.91 -17.98
CA ASP A 293 -31.97 -0.64 -17.63
C ASP A 293 -31.05 0.23 -16.77
N LEU A 294 -30.43 -0.39 -15.77
CA LEU A 294 -29.28 0.12 -15.02
C LEU A 294 -28.00 -0.58 -15.47
N VAL A 295 -26.85 -0.04 -15.07
CA VAL A 295 -25.59 -0.77 -15.17
C VAL A 295 -25.48 -1.67 -13.94
N GLU A 296 -25.26 -2.94 -14.16
CA GLU A 296 -25.05 -3.94 -13.11
C GLU A 296 -23.57 -4.31 -13.03
N LEU A 297 -23.00 -4.22 -11.83
CA LEU A 297 -21.65 -4.62 -11.49
C LEU A 297 -21.69 -5.85 -10.60
N GLU A 298 -21.30 -7.00 -11.11
CA GLU A 298 -21.07 -8.23 -10.32
C GLU A 298 -19.68 -8.17 -9.68
N LEU A 299 -19.62 -8.43 -8.37
CA LEU A 299 -18.38 -8.55 -7.60
C LEU A 299 -17.92 -10.00 -7.52
N GLU A 300 -16.66 -10.24 -7.19
CA GLU A 300 -16.13 -11.61 -7.05
C GLU A 300 -16.81 -12.42 -5.94
N ASN A 301 -17.29 -11.76 -4.87
CA ASN A 301 -18.06 -12.37 -3.79
C ASN A 301 -19.51 -12.75 -4.22
N GLY A 302 -19.93 -12.42 -5.44
CA GLY A 302 -21.25 -12.74 -5.99
C GLY A 302 -22.30 -11.63 -5.80
N ALA A 303 -21.99 -10.56 -5.07
CA ALA A 303 -22.90 -9.42 -4.95
C ALA A 303 -23.08 -8.69 -6.29
N VAL A 304 -24.25 -8.11 -6.51
CA VAL A 304 -24.55 -7.30 -7.70
C VAL A 304 -24.96 -5.90 -7.28
N LEU A 305 -24.14 -4.92 -7.62
CA LEU A 305 -24.44 -3.51 -7.43
C LEU A 305 -25.10 -2.92 -8.67
N LYS A 306 -26.04 -2.00 -8.47
CA LYS A 306 -26.76 -1.35 -9.57
C LYS A 306 -26.50 0.15 -9.56
N SER A 307 -26.34 0.75 -10.75
CA SER A 307 -26.09 2.17 -10.89
C SER A 307 -26.67 2.70 -12.20
N LYS A 308 -27.08 3.99 -12.20
CA LYS A 308 -27.46 4.68 -13.44
C LYS A 308 -26.25 4.88 -14.35
N THR A 309 -25.10 5.23 -13.77
CA THR A 309 -23.82 5.41 -14.47
C THR A 309 -22.68 4.73 -13.72
N VAL A 310 -21.66 4.28 -14.46
CA VAL A 310 -20.46 3.67 -13.88
C VAL A 310 -19.22 4.37 -14.44
N ILE A 311 -18.24 4.60 -13.58
CA ILE A 311 -16.92 5.12 -13.95
C ILE A 311 -15.86 4.05 -13.66
N LEU A 312 -15.26 3.50 -14.72
CA LEU A 312 -14.20 2.51 -14.63
C LEU A 312 -12.85 3.20 -14.43
N SER A 313 -12.22 2.97 -13.29
CA SER A 313 -10.94 3.56 -12.92
C SER A 313 -10.01 2.53 -12.27
N THR A 314 -10.04 1.31 -12.82
CA THR A 314 -9.34 0.13 -12.31
C THR A 314 -7.81 0.19 -12.47
N GLY A 315 -7.31 1.21 -13.16
CA GLY A 315 -5.88 1.44 -13.32
C GLY A 315 -5.17 0.38 -14.16
N ALA A 316 -3.88 0.23 -13.91
CA ALA A 316 -3.02 -0.74 -14.58
C ALA A 316 -2.09 -1.41 -13.57
N ARG A 317 -1.44 -2.50 -13.96
CA ARG A 317 -0.45 -3.22 -13.16
C ARG A 317 0.86 -3.37 -13.93
N TRP A 318 1.95 -3.54 -13.22
CA TRP A 318 3.23 -3.86 -13.82
C TRP A 318 3.16 -5.20 -14.56
N ARG A 319 3.77 -5.25 -15.72
CA ARG A 319 3.93 -6.48 -16.48
C ARG A 319 5.06 -7.29 -15.89
N ASN A 320 4.82 -8.58 -15.64
CA ASN A 320 5.84 -9.53 -15.23
C ASN A 320 6.56 -10.09 -16.44
N VAL A 321 7.83 -10.46 -16.27
CA VAL A 321 8.61 -11.18 -17.28
C VAL A 321 8.10 -12.62 -17.40
N GLY A 322 7.66 -13.19 -16.28
CA GLY A 322 7.11 -14.54 -16.19
C GLY A 322 8.19 -15.64 -16.18
N VAL A 323 9.36 -15.34 -15.62
CA VAL A 323 10.48 -16.27 -15.54
C VAL A 323 10.67 -16.84 -14.12
N PRO A 324 11.28 -18.02 -13.96
CA PRO A 324 11.65 -18.55 -12.66
C PRO A 324 12.46 -17.53 -11.84
N GLY A 325 12.20 -17.48 -10.54
CA GLY A 325 12.84 -16.55 -9.61
C GLY A 325 12.17 -15.16 -9.52
N GLU A 326 11.39 -14.73 -10.53
CA GLU A 326 10.77 -13.40 -10.50
C GLU A 326 9.80 -13.24 -9.30
N ALA A 327 8.90 -14.17 -9.12
CA ALA A 327 7.94 -14.14 -8.03
C ALA A 327 8.57 -14.48 -6.67
N GLU A 328 9.51 -15.42 -6.65
CA GLU A 328 10.22 -15.88 -5.46
C GLU A 328 11.05 -14.78 -4.81
N PHE A 329 11.75 -13.98 -5.65
CA PHE A 329 12.63 -12.90 -5.20
C PHE A 329 11.99 -11.52 -5.25
N LYS A 330 10.67 -11.44 -5.44
CA LYS A 330 9.93 -10.17 -5.32
C LYS A 330 10.14 -9.57 -3.93
N ASN A 331 10.57 -8.31 -3.86
CA ASN A 331 11.00 -7.60 -2.65
C ASN A 331 12.26 -8.21 -1.96
N LYS A 332 12.93 -9.17 -2.63
CA LYS A 332 14.20 -9.76 -2.20
C LYS A 332 15.28 -9.57 -3.28
N GLY A 333 15.20 -8.47 -3.99
CA GLY A 333 16.10 -8.12 -5.08
C GLY A 333 15.43 -7.98 -6.45
N VAL A 334 14.20 -8.50 -6.64
CA VAL A 334 13.33 -8.16 -7.78
C VAL A 334 12.44 -7.00 -7.41
N ALA A 335 12.48 -5.93 -8.20
CA ALA A 335 11.78 -4.67 -7.99
C ALA A 335 11.11 -4.19 -9.28
N TYR A 336 10.07 -3.35 -9.13
CA TYR A 336 9.31 -2.77 -10.25
C TYR A 336 9.31 -1.24 -10.22
N CYS A 337 9.82 -0.62 -9.16
CA CYS A 337 9.87 0.83 -9.02
C CYS A 337 11.32 1.28 -8.73
N PRO A 338 12.03 1.86 -9.70
CA PRO A 338 13.41 2.34 -9.50
C PRO A 338 13.52 3.40 -8.41
N HIS A 339 12.58 4.33 -8.38
CA HIS A 339 12.57 5.40 -7.39
C HIS A 339 12.30 4.91 -5.96
N CYS A 340 11.51 3.81 -5.83
CA CYS A 340 11.19 3.21 -4.54
C CYS A 340 12.36 2.42 -3.96
N ASP A 341 12.90 1.53 -4.79
CA ASP A 341 13.81 0.48 -4.35
C ASP A 341 15.27 0.78 -4.69
N GLY A 342 15.52 1.70 -5.64
CA GLY A 342 16.87 2.07 -6.08
C GLY A 342 17.85 2.39 -4.94
N PRO A 343 17.48 3.16 -3.91
CA PRO A 343 18.36 3.45 -2.77
C PRO A 343 18.87 2.21 -2.01
N LEU A 344 18.15 1.08 -2.07
CA LEU A 344 18.58 -0.19 -1.45
C LEU A 344 19.74 -0.85 -2.18
N PHE A 345 20.02 -0.40 -3.41
CA PHE A 345 21.05 -0.96 -4.29
C PHE A 345 22.26 -0.04 -4.47
N VAL A 346 22.45 0.94 -3.60
CA VAL A 346 23.65 1.82 -3.61
C VAL A 346 24.92 0.98 -3.65
N GLY A 347 25.77 1.25 -4.64
CA GLY A 347 27.06 0.59 -4.82
C GLY A 347 27.00 -0.86 -5.32
N LYS A 348 25.83 -1.39 -5.66
CA LYS A 348 25.63 -2.76 -6.17
C LYS A 348 25.55 -2.79 -7.69
N HIS A 349 25.62 -4.00 -8.27
CA HIS A 349 25.30 -4.24 -9.67
C HIS A 349 23.83 -4.64 -9.79
N VAL A 350 23.09 -3.99 -10.71
CA VAL A 350 21.69 -4.29 -10.96
C VAL A 350 21.42 -4.50 -12.44
N ALA A 351 20.34 -5.23 -12.75
CA ALA A 351 19.81 -5.31 -14.10
C ALA A 351 18.52 -4.49 -14.22
N VAL A 352 18.27 -3.95 -15.42
CA VAL A 352 16.98 -3.41 -15.84
C VAL A 352 16.49 -4.23 -17.03
N ILE A 353 15.32 -4.85 -16.92
CA ILE A 353 14.71 -5.59 -18.02
C ILE A 353 13.71 -4.67 -18.72
N GLY A 354 13.98 -4.34 -19.99
CA GLY A 354 13.17 -3.50 -20.87
C GLY A 354 13.90 -2.31 -21.45
N GLY A 355 13.79 -2.11 -22.75
CA GLY A 355 14.45 -1.05 -23.54
C GLY A 355 13.49 -0.01 -24.10
N GLY A 356 12.28 0.12 -23.55
CA GLY A 356 11.37 1.25 -23.80
C GLY A 356 11.71 2.46 -22.92
N ASN A 357 10.94 3.57 -23.07
CA ASN A 357 11.20 4.80 -22.29
C ASN A 357 11.34 4.52 -20.80
N SER A 358 10.39 3.83 -20.17
CA SER A 358 10.42 3.54 -18.72
C SER A 358 11.66 2.75 -18.30
N GLY A 359 12.11 1.76 -19.10
CA GLY A 359 13.30 0.98 -18.79
C GLY A 359 14.59 1.79 -18.91
N ILE A 360 14.68 2.65 -19.92
CA ILE A 360 15.86 3.49 -20.14
C ILE A 360 15.91 4.63 -19.11
N GLU A 361 14.79 5.26 -18.77
CA GLU A 361 14.71 6.24 -17.69
C GLU A 361 15.13 5.62 -16.34
N ALA A 362 14.62 4.41 -16.04
CA ALA A 362 15.00 3.65 -14.87
C ALA A 362 16.52 3.35 -14.84
N ALA A 363 17.09 2.94 -15.96
CA ALA A 363 18.53 2.65 -16.06
C ALA A 363 19.38 3.91 -15.86
N ILE A 364 18.96 5.05 -16.41
CA ILE A 364 19.66 6.34 -16.23
C ILE A 364 19.59 6.77 -14.75
N ASP A 365 18.45 6.65 -14.12
CA ASP A 365 18.24 7.02 -12.71
C ASP A 365 19.08 6.14 -11.79
N LEU A 366 18.99 4.83 -11.95
CA LEU A 366 19.78 3.85 -11.19
C LEU A 366 21.28 4.04 -11.38
N ALA A 367 21.74 4.38 -12.59
CA ALA A 367 23.16 4.60 -12.86
C ALA A 367 23.78 5.73 -12.01
N GLY A 368 22.94 6.66 -11.50
CA GLY A 368 23.36 7.71 -10.58
C GLY A 368 23.66 7.24 -9.16
N ILE A 369 23.23 6.04 -8.77
CA ILE A 369 23.28 5.56 -7.38
C ILE A 369 23.92 4.18 -7.22
N VAL A 370 23.84 3.32 -8.24
CA VAL A 370 24.40 1.96 -8.19
C VAL A 370 25.81 1.91 -8.79
N LYS A 371 26.53 0.82 -8.54
CA LYS A 371 27.86 0.60 -9.10
C LYS A 371 27.81 0.37 -10.61
N HIS A 372 26.86 -0.43 -11.08
CA HIS A 372 26.69 -0.77 -12.49
C HIS A 372 25.26 -1.15 -12.81
N VAL A 373 24.80 -0.78 -14.01
CA VAL A 373 23.50 -1.16 -14.56
C VAL A 373 23.69 -1.97 -15.83
N THR A 374 23.06 -3.13 -15.90
CA THR A 374 22.94 -3.90 -17.14
C THR A 374 21.51 -3.86 -17.66
N VAL A 375 21.29 -3.26 -18.80
CA VAL A 375 19.98 -3.25 -19.47
C VAL A 375 19.86 -4.48 -20.37
N LEU A 376 18.78 -5.26 -20.18
CA LEU A 376 18.43 -6.40 -21.03
C LEU A 376 17.21 -6.06 -21.86
N GLU A 377 17.36 -6.07 -23.20
CA GLU A 377 16.26 -5.82 -24.13
C GLU A 377 16.05 -7.03 -25.05
N PHE A 378 14.80 -7.47 -25.12
CA PHE A 378 14.39 -8.60 -25.95
C PHE A 378 14.47 -8.30 -27.44
N MET A 379 14.20 -7.08 -27.84
CA MET A 379 14.26 -6.65 -29.25
C MET A 379 15.69 -6.34 -29.68
N PRO A 380 16.00 -6.43 -30.99
CA PRO A 380 17.32 -6.10 -31.52
C PRO A 380 17.65 -4.59 -31.40
N GLU A 381 16.64 -3.75 -31.12
CA GLU A 381 16.79 -2.30 -30.94
C GLU A 381 16.01 -1.81 -29.75
N LEU A 382 16.54 -0.79 -29.07
CA LEU A 382 15.80 -0.07 -28.01
C LEU A 382 14.62 0.68 -28.63
N LYS A 383 13.50 0.71 -27.92
CA LYS A 383 12.28 1.43 -28.32
C LYS A 383 12.12 2.78 -27.61
N ALA A 384 13.06 3.13 -26.75
CA ALA A 384 13.08 4.43 -26.10
C ALA A 384 13.38 5.57 -27.08
N ASP A 385 13.00 6.79 -26.72
CA ASP A 385 13.31 8.00 -27.47
C ASP A 385 14.82 8.18 -27.61
N THR A 386 15.26 8.70 -28.76
CA THR A 386 16.68 8.87 -29.08
C THR A 386 17.43 9.66 -28.03
N VAL A 387 16.82 10.72 -27.47
CA VAL A 387 17.43 11.54 -26.42
C VAL A 387 17.75 10.72 -25.16
N LEU A 388 16.87 9.80 -24.78
CA LEU A 388 17.09 8.89 -23.66
C LEU A 388 18.18 7.88 -23.96
N GLN A 389 18.18 7.33 -25.21
CA GLN A 389 19.23 6.41 -25.63
C GLN A 389 20.62 7.08 -25.63
N ASP A 390 20.74 8.29 -26.18
CA ASP A 390 21.98 9.07 -26.20
C ASP A 390 22.49 9.33 -24.78
N ARG A 391 21.57 9.68 -23.86
CA ARG A 391 21.90 9.88 -22.46
C ARG A 391 22.38 8.59 -21.82
N LEU A 392 21.69 7.47 -22.03
CA LEU A 392 22.06 6.16 -21.50
C LEU A 392 23.47 5.75 -21.93
N TYR A 393 23.77 5.82 -23.25
CA TYR A 393 25.07 5.46 -23.80
C TYR A 393 26.21 6.38 -23.38
N SER A 394 25.91 7.58 -22.88
CA SER A 394 26.93 8.48 -22.31
C SER A 394 27.38 8.08 -20.90
N LEU A 395 26.70 7.14 -20.23
CA LEU A 395 26.99 6.74 -18.88
C LEU A 395 28.05 5.61 -18.84
N PRO A 396 29.18 5.80 -18.12
CA PRO A 396 30.28 4.84 -18.14
C PRO A 396 30.02 3.54 -17.37
N ASN A 397 29.00 3.55 -16.50
CA ASN A 397 28.60 2.40 -15.67
C ASN A 397 27.34 1.70 -16.16
N VAL A 398 27.03 1.81 -17.46
CA VAL A 398 25.88 1.15 -18.08
C VAL A 398 26.35 0.20 -19.19
N THR A 399 25.82 -1.01 -19.19
CA THR A 399 25.97 -1.99 -20.29
C THR A 399 24.59 -2.26 -20.87
N VAL A 400 24.46 -2.26 -22.20
CA VAL A 400 23.19 -2.56 -22.89
C VAL A 400 23.34 -3.85 -23.67
N LEU A 401 22.53 -4.84 -23.33
CA LEU A 401 22.41 -6.12 -24.03
C LEU A 401 21.08 -6.12 -24.78
N LYS A 402 21.17 -6.14 -26.11
CA LYS A 402 20.01 -6.19 -27.02
C LYS A 402 19.86 -7.58 -27.61
N ASN A 403 18.66 -7.90 -28.09
CA ASN A 403 18.33 -9.20 -28.66
C ASN A 403 18.59 -10.36 -27.67
N VAL A 404 18.32 -10.12 -26.38
CA VAL A 404 18.50 -11.12 -25.33
C VAL A 404 17.19 -11.43 -24.63
N GLN A 405 16.98 -12.68 -24.28
CA GLN A 405 15.79 -13.12 -23.55
C GLN A 405 16.16 -13.51 -22.12
N THR A 406 15.60 -12.82 -21.14
CA THR A 406 15.72 -13.24 -19.75
C THR A 406 15.18 -14.65 -19.58
N LYS A 407 15.94 -15.53 -18.97
CA LYS A 407 15.60 -16.95 -18.76
C LYS A 407 15.21 -17.24 -17.32
N GLU A 408 15.95 -16.69 -16.38
CA GLU A 408 15.82 -16.99 -14.96
C GLU A 408 16.48 -15.89 -14.13
N ILE A 409 15.87 -15.57 -12.99
CA ILE A 409 16.50 -14.76 -11.93
C ILE A 409 16.94 -15.72 -10.84
N THR A 410 18.21 -15.69 -10.48
CA THR A 410 18.82 -16.64 -9.55
C THR A 410 19.04 -16.02 -8.17
N GLY A 411 19.02 -16.87 -7.15
CA GLY A 411 19.27 -16.45 -5.78
C GLY A 411 19.17 -17.61 -4.80
N THR A 412 19.39 -17.29 -3.52
CA THR A 412 19.08 -18.16 -2.40
C THR A 412 18.05 -17.49 -1.51
N ASP A 413 18.47 -16.63 -0.59
CA ASP A 413 17.58 -15.79 0.22
C ASP A 413 17.17 -14.50 -0.51
N LYS A 414 18.00 -14.05 -1.45
CA LYS A 414 17.82 -12.86 -2.28
C LYS A 414 18.47 -13.07 -3.65
N VAL A 415 18.18 -12.17 -4.58
CA VAL A 415 18.79 -12.16 -5.90
C VAL A 415 20.33 -12.15 -5.79
N ASN A 416 20.98 -13.04 -6.52
CA ASN A 416 22.41 -13.08 -6.68
C ASN A 416 22.85 -13.10 -8.15
N GLY A 417 21.92 -13.17 -9.10
CA GLY A 417 22.25 -13.16 -10.52
C GLY A 417 21.00 -13.22 -11.43
N ILE A 418 21.30 -13.16 -12.71
CA ILE A 418 20.31 -13.29 -13.79
C ILE A 418 20.91 -14.10 -14.93
N SER A 419 20.15 -15.04 -15.48
CA SER A 419 20.51 -15.79 -16.68
C SER A 419 19.68 -15.31 -17.88
N TYR A 420 20.30 -15.18 -19.02
CA TYR A 420 19.66 -14.80 -20.27
C TYR A 420 20.17 -15.62 -21.46
N ILE A 421 19.40 -15.68 -22.52
CA ILE A 421 19.74 -16.32 -23.79
C ILE A 421 20.03 -15.22 -24.80
N ASP A 422 21.20 -15.25 -25.43
CA ASP A 422 21.44 -14.50 -26.64
C ASP A 422 20.63 -15.14 -27.78
N ARG A 423 19.71 -14.36 -28.37
CA ARG A 423 18.74 -14.87 -29.35
C ARG A 423 19.34 -15.09 -30.75
N GLU A 424 20.56 -14.62 -30.97
CA GLU A 424 21.28 -14.82 -32.22
C GLU A 424 22.11 -16.12 -32.18
N THR A 425 22.79 -16.35 -31.05
CA THR A 425 23.69 -17.51 -30.87
C THR A 425 23.03 -18.68 -30.17
N GLU A 426 21.87 -18.45 -29.51
CA GLU A 426 21.16 -19.38 -28.61
C GLU A 426 21.98 -19.77 -27.36
N GLU A 427 23.10 -19.09 -27.11
CA GLU A 427 23.92 -19.34 -25.94
C GLU A 427 23.30 -18.76 -24.68
N VAL A 428 23.42 -19.49 -23.55
CA VAL A 428 22.98 -19.06 -22.24
C VAL A 428 24.13 -18.39 -21.51
N HIS A 429 23.88 -17.18 -21.05
CA HIS A 429 24.84 -16.39 -20.27
C HIS A 429 24.30 -16.15 -18.88
N HIS A 430 25.20 -15.89 -17.93
CA HIS A 430 24.87 -15.53 -16.57
C HIS A 430 25.61 -14.26 -16.14
N ILE A 431 24.94 -13.42 -15.35
CA ILE A 431 25.52 -12.20 -14.78
C ILE A 431 25.28 -12.24 -13.27
N ASP A 432 26.36 -12.11 -12.50
CA ASP A 432 26.27 -11.91 -11.06
C ASP A 432 25.84 -10.49 -10.77
N LEU A 433 24.75 -10.32 -10.00
CA LEU A 433 24.20 -9.03 -9.61
C LEU A 433 23.29 -9.16 -8.40
N GLU A 434 22.98 -8.05 -7.75
CA GLU A 434 22.23 -8.07 -6.49
C GLU A 434 20.79 -7.50 -6.62
N GLY A 435 20.38 -7.09 -7.83
CA GLY A 435 19.01 -6.59 -8.05
C GLY A 435 18.57 -6.61 -9.50
N VAL A 436 17.28 -6.81 -9.71
CA VAL A 436 16.64 -6.84 -11.03
C VAL A 436 15.41 -5.92 -10.99
N PHE A 437 15.40 -4.90 -11.87
CA PHE A 437 14.29 -4.00 -12.07
C PHE A 437 13.52 -4.35 -13.33
N VAL A 438 12.26 -4.76 -13.19
CA VAL A 438 11.41 -5.15 -14.32
C VAL A 438 10.66 -3.94 -14.84
N GLN A 439 10.98 -3.48 -16.07
CA GLN A 439 10.48 -2.26 -16.69
C GLN A 439 9.94 -2.51 -18.10
N ILE A 440 9.03 -3.49 -18.24
CA ILE A 440 8.47 -3.92 -19.53
C ILE A 440 7.03 -3.44 -19.77
N GLY A 441 6.64 -2.36 -19.11
CA GLY A 441 5.40 -1.65 -19.28
C GLY A 441 4.29 -2.05 -18.33
N LEU A 442 3.12 -1.47 -18.56
CA LEU A 442 1.90 -1.64 -17.79
C LEU A 442 0.89 -2.51 -18.54
N VAL A 443 0.06 -3.22 -17.80
CA VAL A 443 -1.10 -3.96 -18.30
C VAL A 443 -2.35 -3.35 -17.68
N PRO A 444 -3.28 -2.82 -18.49
CA PRO A 444 -4.55 -2.30 -17.98
C PRO A 444 -5.34 -3.38 -17.24
N ASN A 445 -5.96 -3.02 -16.12
CA ASN A 445 -6.80 -3.93 -15.33
C ASN A 445 -8.21 -4.00 -15.91
N THR A 446 -8.34 -4.53 -17.12
CA THR A 446 -9.56 -4.55 -17.93
C THR A 446 -9.97 -5.95 -18.39
N ASP A 447 -9.25 -6.99 -18.00
CA ASP A 447 -9.46 -8.37 -18.46
C ASP A 447 -10.86 -8.90 -18.10
N TRP A 448 -11.46 -8.41 -17.02
CA TRP A 448 -12.77 -8.78 -16.51
C TRP A 448 -13.97 -8.16 -17.26
N LEU A 449 -13.73 -7.17 -18.14
CA LEU A 449 -14.79 -6.39 -18.81
C LEU A 449 -15.49 -7.11 -19.97
N GLY A 450 -15.00 -8.27 -20.38
CA GLY A 450 -15.55 -8.94 -21.57
C GLY A 450 -15.31 -8.16 -22.87
N GLU A 451 -16.06 -8.47 -23.94
CA GLU A 451 -15.86 -7.91 -25.27
C GLU A 451 -16.77 -6.70 -25.59
N THR A 452 -17.70 -6.36 -24.72
CA THR A 452 -18.70 -5.30 -24.96
C THR A 452 -18.14 -3.90 -24.86
N ILE A 453 -17.08 -3.70 -24.10
CA ILE A 453 -16.37 -2.42 -23.99
C ILE A 453 -15.23 -2.37 -25.01
N GLU A 454 -15.23 -1.33 -25.84
CA GLU A 454 -14.20 -1.11 -26.84
C GLU A 454 -12.84 -0.85 -26.17
N ARG A 455 -11.82 -1.60 -26.63
CA ARG A 455 -10.45 -1.54 -26.11
C ARG A 455 -9.44 -1.49 -27.24
N THR A 456 -8.31 -0.85 -26.98
CA THR A 456 -7.14 -0.91 -27.87
C THR A 456 -6.56 -2.33 -27.91
N ARG A 457 -5.63 -2.57 -28.80
CA ARG A 457 -4.87 -3.85 -28.86
C ARG A 457 -4.05 -4.12 -27.59
N MET A 458 -3.77 -3.07 -26.80
CA MET A 458 -3.07 -3.16 -25.52
C MET A 458 -4.02 -3.43 -24.36
N GLY A 459 -5.32 -3.51 -24.60
CA GLY A 459 -6.35 -3.75 -23.59
C GLY A 459 -6.88 -2.48 -22.90
N GLU A 460 -6.44 -1.29 -23.33
CA GLU A 460 -6.89 -0.02 -22.77
C GLU A 460 -8.31 0.31 -23.22
N ILE A 461 -9.13 0.84 -22.32
CA ILE A 461 -10.50 1.27 -22.64
C ILE A 461 -10.44 2.52 -23.53
N VAL A 462 -11.09 2.49 -24.68
CA VAL A 462 -11.22 3.65 -25.57
C VAL A 462 -12.24 4.62 -25.01
N VAL A 463 -11.86 5.89 -24.85
CA VAL A 463 -12.74 6.93 -24.31
C VAL A 463 -12.72 8.19 -25.17
N ASP A 464 -13.84 8.91 -25.13
CA ASP A 464 -13.91 10.23 -25.73
C ASP A 464 -13.33 11.33 -24.79
N LYS A 465 -13.37 12.58 -25.23
CA LYS A 465 -12.91 13.74 -24.44
C LYS A 465 -13.68 13.98 -23.13
N HIS A 466 -14.84 13.35 -22.94
CA HIS A 466 -15.65 13.41 -21.73
C HIS A 466 -15.48 12.17 -20.84
N GLY A 467 -14.61 11.25 -21.22
CA GLY A 467 -14.39 9.97 -20.56
C GLY A 467 -15.48 8.94 -20.86
N ALA A 468 -16.36 9.17 -21.83
CA ALA A 468 -17.41 8.24 -22.20
C ALA A 468 -16.84 7.08 -23.03
N THR A 469 -17.28 5.85 -22.72
CA THR A 469 -17.00 4.65 -23.50
C THR A 469 -18.04 4.47 -24.63
N ASN A 470 -17.91 3.40 -25.40
CA ASN A 470 -18.92 3.00 -26.39
C ASN A 470 -20.26 2.58 -25.77
N ILE A 471 -20.35 2.37 -24.46
CA ILE A 471 -21.58 1.97 -23.74
C ILE A 471 -22.21 3.20 -23.08
N PRO A 472 -23.47 3.60 -23.41
CA PRO A 472 -24.13 4.72 -22.80
C PRO A 472 -24.25 4.56 -21.28
N GLY A 473 -23.86 5.61 -20.52
CA GLY A 473 -23.83 5.60 -19.07
C GLY A 473 -22.61 4.92 -18.44
N VAL A 474 -21.67 4.41 -19.26
CA VAL A 474 -20.38 3.86 -18.80
C VAL A 474 -19.25 4.78 -19.24
N PHE A 475 -18.47 5.20 -18.26
CA PHE A 475 -17.32 6.09 -18.41
C PHE A 475 -16.05 5.38 -17.95
N ALA A 476 -14.89 5.88 -18.34
CA ALA A 476 -13.63 5.37 -17.81
C ALA A 476 -12.60 6.49 -17.63
N ALA A 477 -11.65 6.29 -16.72
CA ALA A 477 -10.63 7.27 -16.37
C ALA A 477 -9.33 6.62 -15.87
N GLY A 478 -8.23 7.35 -15.99
CA GLY A 478 -6.93 6.93 -15.50
C GLY A 478 -6.23 5.91 -16.38
N ASP A 479 -5.30 5.16 -15.77
CA ASP A 479 -4.33 4.33 -16.49
C ASP A 479 -4.94 3.13 -17.23
N CYS A 480 -6.18 2.76 -16.92
CA CYS A 480 -6.91 1.72 -17.68
C CYS A 480 -7.44 2.19 -19.04
N THR A 481 -7.41 3.50 -19.33
CA THR A 481 -7.88 4.09 -20.59
C THR A 481 -6.76 4.27 -21.62
N ASP A 482 -7.09 4.65 -22.84
CA ASP A 482 -6.17 5.00 -23.92
C ASP A 482 -5.51 6.39 -23.76
N SER A 483 -5.52 6.94 -22.55
CA SER A 483 -4.79 8.17 -22.20
C SER A 483 -3.31 8.05 -22.60
N ALA A 484 -2.79 9.05 -23.26
CA ALA A 484 -1.42 9.04 -23.80
C ALA A 484 -0.34 8.93 -22.71
N TYR A 485 -0.61 9.44 -21.52
CA TYR A 485 0.34 9.44 -20.41
C TYR A 485 -0.31 8.88 -19.14
N LYS A 486 0.43 8.00 -18.45
CA LYS A 486 0.01 7.34 -17.21
C LYS A 486 0.70 8.05 -16.02
N GLN A 487 0.08 9.12 -15.52
CA GLN A 487 0.59 9.95 -14.43
C GLN A 487 -0.51 10.24 -13.43
N ILE A 488 -0.17 10.37 -12.16
CA ILE A 488 -1.13 10.61 -11.05
C ILE A 488 -2.01 11.83 -11.35
N ILE A 489 -1.41 12.95 -11.72
CA ILE A 489 -2.15 14.20 -12.00
C ILE A 489 -3.08 14.07 -13.21
N ILE A 490 -2.68 13.34 -14.23
CA ILE A 490 -3.49 13.07 -15.44
C ILE A 490 -4.65 12.13 -15.08
N SER A 491 -4.39 11.10 -14.30
CA SER A 491 -5.41 10.16 -13.81
C SER A 491 -6.46 10.89 -12.97
N MET A 492 -6.07 11.80 -12.07
CA MET A 492 -7.01 12.61 -11.29
C MET A 492 -7.83 13.55 -12.17
N GLY A 493 -7.19 14.20 -13.14
CA GLY A 493 -7.87 15.08 -14.10
C GLY A 493 -8.88 14.33 -14.97
N SER A 494 -8.54 13.13 -15.43
CA SER A 494 -9.46 12.28 -16.21
C SER A 494 -10.61 11.76 -15.35
N GLY A 495 -10.37 11.42 -14.07
CA GLY A 495 -11.41 11.04 -13.12
C GLY A 495 -12.44 12.15 -12.91
N ALA A 496 -11.98 13.37 -12.70
CA ALA A 496 -12.86 14.55 -12.64
C ALA A 496 -13.66 14.75 -13.93
N THR A 497 -13.02 14.58 -15.09
CA THR A 497 -13.67 14.70 -16.42
C THR A 497 -14.76 13.65 -16.58
N ALA A 498 -14.48 12.39 -16.26
CA ALA A 498 -15.47 11.31 -16.36
C ALA A 498 -16.65 11.53 -15.40
N ALA A 499 -16.43 12.03 -14.19
CA ALA A 499 -17.50 12.36 -13.26
C ALA A 499 -18.40 13.49 -13.77
N LEU A 500 -17.81 14.53 -14.37
CA LEU A 500 -18.60 15.60 -15.02
C LEU A 500 -19.35 15.09 -16.24
N GLY A 501 -18.75 14.20 -17.05
CA GLY A 501 -19.42 13.51 -18.16
C GLY A 501 -20.61 12.65 -17.68
N ALA A 502 -20.44 11.90 -16.59
CA ALA A 502 -21.51 11.13 -15.99
C ALA A 502 -22.63 12.02 -15.45
N PHE A 503 -22.31 13.15 -14.83
CA PHE A 503 -23.30 14.13 -14.41
C PHE A 503 -24.10 14.69 -15.59
N ASP A 504 -23.42 15.09 -16.69
CA ASP A 504 -24.07 15.57 -17.91
C ASP A 504 -24.98 14.52 -18.54
N TYR A 505 -24.61 13.25 -18.45
CA TYR A 505 -25.46 12.14 -18.88
C TYR A 505 -26.71 12.01 -18.01
N LEU A 506 -26.57 12.06 -16.68
CA LEU A 506 -27.66 11.91 -15.72
C LEU A 506 -28.72 13.01 -15.84
N ILE A 507 -28.33 14.25 -16.12
CA ILE A 507 -29.29 15.36 -16.26
C ILE A 507 -30.05 15.35 -17.60
N ARG A 508 -29.62 14.53 -18.56
CA ARG A 508 -30.23 14.45 -19.91
C ARG A 508 -31.05 13.18 -20.15
N ASN A 509 -30.87 12.18 -19.27
CA ASN A 509 -31.54 10.88 -19.36
C ASN A 509 -32.24 10.54 -18.04
#